data_1c2a7910c17b46cdb4e765a111dac037
#
_entry.id   1c2a7910c17b46cdb4e765a111dac037
#
_cell.length_a   1.000
_cell.length_b   1.000
_cell.length_c   1.000
_cell.angle_alpha   90.00
_cell.angle_beta   90.00
_cell.angle_gamma   90.00
#
_symmetry.space_group_name_H-M   'P 1'
#
loop_
_entity.id
_entity.type
_entity.pdbx_description
1 polymer ?
#
loop_
_entity_poly.entity_id
_entity_poly.type
_entity_poly.pdbx_seq_one_letter_code
_entity_poly.pdbx_strand_id
1 'polypeptide(L)'
;MRPMVSIIVPIYNAEQYLRRCVDSILNQEYTDYELLLVNDGSTDASGDICEEYGDRDPRVIVIQKENTGVSDSRNRALDRARGKYLQFLDSDDWITPDATRLFVRAAEEYG
;
A
#
# COMPACT_ATOMS: atom_id res chain seq x y z
N MET A 1 4.60 6.78 -17.13
CA MET A 1 3.27 7.39 -16.93
C MET A 1 2.89 7.36 -15.45
N ARG A 2 2.24 8.38 -14.98
CA ARG A 2 1.86 8.54 -13.58
C ARG A 2 0.60 7.72 -13.27
N PRO A 3 0.60 6.88 -12.21
CA PRO A 3 -0.63 6.18 -11.82
C PRO A 3 -1.66 7.15 -11.26
N MET A 4 -2.93 6.76 -11.27
CA MET A 4 -4.00 7.58 -10.72
C MET A 4 -3.94 7.60 -9.19
N VAL A 5 -3.64 6.47 -8.56
CA VAL A 5 -3.65 6.32 -7.10
C VAL A 5 -2.35 5.71 -6.62
N SER A 6 -1.83 6.26 -5.52
CA SER A 6 -0.81 5.58 -4.71
C SER A 6 -1.51 5.04 -3.46
N ILE A 7 -1.57 3.72 -3.34
CA ILE A 7 -2.12 3.05 -2.16
C ILE A 7 -0.95 2.80 -1.21
N ILE A 8 -1.06 3.31 0.01
CA ILE A 8 0.04 3.28 0.98
C ILE A 8 -0.36 2.43 2.18
N VAL A 9 0.45 1.42 2.49
CA VAL A 9 0.24 0.51 3.61
C VAL A 9 1.46 0.57 4.52
N PRO A 10 1.38 1.29 5.65
CA PRO A 10 2.42 1.22 6.68
C PRO A 10 2.33 -0.12 7.39
N ILE A 11 3.48 -0.77 7.64
CA ILE A 11 3.53 -2.13 8.17
C ILE A 11 4.50 -2.20 9.36
N TYR A 12 4.01 -2.75 10.46
CA TYR A 12 4.85 -3.12 11.60
C TYR A 12 4.29 -4.37 12.26
N ASN A 13 5.05 -5.47 12.18
CA ASN A 13 4.69 -6.77 12.79
C ASN A 13 3.25 -7.19 12.47
N ALA A 14 2.93 -7.27 11.19
CA ALA A 14 1.59 -7.56 10.70
C ALA A 14 1.50 -8.89 9.93
N GLU A 15 2.43 -9.83 10.16
CA GLU A 15 2.49 -11.06 9.36
C GLU A 15 1.17 -11.86 9.32
N GLN A 16 0.37 -11.78 10.40
CA GLN A 16 -0.91 -12.51 10.47
C GLN A 16 -1.97 -11.95 9.51
N TYR A 17 -1.88 -10.67 9.17
CA TYR A 17 -2.93 -9.96 8.43
C TYR A 17 -2.47 -9.45 7.07
N LEU A 18 -1.15 -9.35 6.87
CA LEU A 18 -0.58 -8.64 5.74
C LEU A 18 -0.98 -9.26 4.40
N ARG A 19 -1.00 -10.57 4.28
CA ARG A 19 -1.38 -11.24 3.02
C ARG A 19 -2.82 -10.93 2.65
N ARG A 20 -3.73 -10.96 3.61
CA ARG A 20 -5.14 -10.62 3.37
C ARG A 20 -5.28 -9.17 2.91
N CYS A 21 -4.54 -8.25 3.55
CA CYS A 21 -4.54 -6.84 3.19
C CYS A 21 -4.06 -6.66 1.74
N VAL A 22 -2.89 -7.17 1.42
CA VAL A 22 -2.29 -7.00 0.08
C VAL A 22 -3.11 -7.69 -0.99
N ASP A 23 -3.59 -8.91 -0.73
CA ASP A 23 -4.43 -9.63 -1.70
C ASP A 23 -5.71 -8.86 -2.01
N SER A 24 -6.31 -8.22 -1.00
CA SER A 24 -7.51 -7.41 -1.23
C SER A 24 -7.23 -6.20 -2.13
N ILE A 25 -6.02 -5.65 -2.08
CA ILE A 25 -5.60 -4.55 -2.94
C ILE A 25 -5.33 -5.06 -4.36
N LEU A 26 -4.60 -6.17 -4.49
CA LEU A 26 -4.25 -6.71 -5.80
C LEU A 26 -5.48 -7.28 -6.55
N ASN A 27 -6.57 -7.53 -5.84
CA ASN A 27 -7.83 -7.99 -6.43
C ASN A 27 -8.84 -6.87 -6.70
N GLN A 28 -8.42 -5.61 -6.61
CA GLN A 28 -9.31 -4.49 -6.92
C GLN A 28 -9.69 -4.47 -8.40
N GLU A 29 -10.95 -4.11 -8.67
CA GLU A 29 -11.44 -3.91 -10.04
C GLU A 29 -10.68 -2.79 -10.75
N TYR A 30 -10.36 -1.73 -10.00
CA TYR A 30 -9.60 -0.59 -10.51
C TYR A 30 -8.11 -0.96 -10.52
N THR A 31 -7.45 -0.80 -11.67
CA THR A 31 -6.08 -1.31 -11.84
C THR A 31 -5.00 -0.24 -12.00
N ASP A 32 -5.37 1.02 -12.18
CA ASP A 32 -4.41 2.11 -12.39
C ASP A 32 -3.90 2.68 -11.06
N TYR A 33 -3.13 1.89 -10.36
CA TYR A 33 -2.55 2.28 -9.07
C TYR A 33 -1.14 1.71 -8.91
N GLU A 34 -0.38 2.30 -8.00
CA GLU A 34 0.82 1.70 -7.43
C GLU A 34 0.55 1.39 -5.96
N LEU A 35 1.17 0.35 -5.44
CA LEU A 35 1.03 -0.05 -4.04
C LEU A 35 2.38 0.09 -3.35
N LEU A 36 2.44 0.95 -2.33
CA LEU A 36 3.64 1.14 -1.53
C LEU A 36 3.49 0.42 -0.18
N LEU A 37 4.29 -0.63 0.00
CA LEU A 37 4.36 -1.37 1.25
C LEU A 37 5.56 -0.84 2.03
N VAL A 38 5.30 -0.14 3.12
CA VAL A 38 6.34 0.51 3.93
C VAL A 38 6.55 -0.30 5.20
N ASN A 39 7.59 -1.12 5.21
CA ASN A 39 7.91 -1.95 6.36
C ASN A 39 8.74 -1.15 7.38
N ASP A 40 8.14 -0.84 8.51
CA ASP A 40 8.73 -0.02 9.58
C ASP A 40 9.53 -0.88 10.56
N GLY A 41 10.54 -1.58 10.05
CA GLY A 41 11.46 -2.35 10.88
C GLY A 41 10.81 -3.53 11.58
N SER A 42 9.89 -4.24 10.93
CA SER A 42 9.25 -5.41 11.53
C SER A 42 10.26 -6.48 11.91
N THR A 43 10.01 -7.12 13.05
CA THR A 43 10.85 -8.20 13.57
C THR A 43 10.29 -9.59 13.23
N ASP A 44 9.10 -9.65 12.67
CA ASP A 44 8.45 -10.88 12.21
C ASP A 44 8.67 -11.10 10.70
N ALA A 45 7.87 -11.94 10.06
CA ALA A 45 7.98 -12.25 8.64
C ALA A 45 7.39 -11.18 7.70
N SER A 46 6.93 -10.04 8.23
CA SER A 46 6.31 -8.98 7.40
C SER A 46 7.24 -8.51 6.28
N GLY A 47 8.53 -8.30 6.57
CA GLY A 47 9.49 -7.87 5.58
C GLY A 47 9.63 -8.85 4.42
N ASP A 48 9.70 -10.14 4.71
CA ASP A 48 9.79 -11.19 3.70
C ASP A 48 8.53 -11.27 2.85
N ILE A 49 7.37 -11.10 3.49
CA ILE A 49 6.09 -11.07 2.79
C ILE A 49 6.03 -9.90 1.80
N CYS A 50 6.50 -8.72 2.22
CA CYS A 50 6.58 -7.55 1.34
C CYS A 50 7.42 -7.85 0.10
N GLU A 51 8.61 -8.41 0.29
CA GLU A 51 9.51 -8.72 -0.83
C GLU A 51 8.89 -9.74 -1.78
N GLU A 52 8.19 -10.72 -1.25
CA GLU A 52 7.50 -11.72 -2.04
C GLU A 52 6.49 -11.07 -3.00
N TYR A 53 5.70 -10.13 -2.50
CA TYR A 53 4.73 -9.41 -3.34
C TYR A 53 5.41 -8.45 -4.31
N GLY A 54 6.48 -7.79 -3.89
CA GLY A 54 7.24 -6.91 -4.76
C GLY A 54 7.84 -7.65 -5.96
N ASP A 55 8.28 -8.88 -5.75
CA ASP A 55 8.83 -9.72 -6.82
C ASP A 55 7.74 -10.22 -7.79
N ARG A 56 6.50 -10.38 -7.31
CA ARG A 56 5.41 -10.95 -8.09
C ARG A 56 4.65 -9.93 -8.94
N ASP A 57 4.54 -8.69 -8.48
CA ASP A 57 3.68 -7.70 -9.13
C ASP A 57 4.44 -6.37 -9.30
N PRO A 58 4.60 -5.90 -10.55
CA PRO A 58 5.36 -4.67 -10.80
C PRO A 58 4.70 -3.40 -10.24
N ARG A 59 3.43 -3.45 -9.85
CA ARG A 59 2.77 -2.32 -9.22
C ARG A 59 3.16 -2.15 -7.77
N VAL A 60 3.75 -3.19 -7.16
CA VAL A 60 4.14 -3.19 -5.74
C VAL A 60 5.53 -2.61 -5.58
N ILE A 61 5.64 -1.58 -4.76
CA ILE A 61 6.90 -0.93 -4.40
C ILE A 61 7.13 -1.18 -2.92
N VAL A 62 8.27 -1.81 -2.58
CA VAL A 62 8.59 -2.15 -1.20
C VAL A 62 9.60 -1.15 -0.66
N ILE A 63 9.30 -0.57 0.50
CA ILE A 63 10.21 0.31 1.23
C ILE A 63 10.54 -0.36 2.55
N GLN A 64 11.78 -0.84 2.68
CA GLN A 64 12.27 -1.42 3.94
C GLN A 64 13.00 -0.31 4.69
N LYS A 65 12.66 -0.12 5.96
CA LYS A 65 13.27 0.95 6.75
C LYS A 65 13.42 0.53 8.21
N GLU A 66 14.22 1.26 8.96
CA GLU A 66 14.33 1.08 10.40
C GLU A 66 13.03 1.49 11.07
N ASN A 67 12.79 0.94 12.27
CA ASN A 67 11.60 1.28 13.05
C ASN A 67 11.73 2.71 13.59
N THR A 68 11.01 3.64 12.98
CA THR A 68 11.00 5.06 13.37
C THR A 68 9.58 5.59 13.53
N GLY A 69 8.56 4.73 13.39
CA GLY A 69 7.18 5.07 13.65
C GLY A 69 6.34 5.32 12.39
N VAL A 70 5.04 5.33 12.58
CA VAL A 70 4.03 5.43 11.52
C VAL A 70 4.10 6.76 10.77
N SER A 71 4.39 7.86 11.46
CA SER A 71 4.49 9.17 10.81
C SER A 71 5.66 9.23 9.83
N ASP A 72 6.82 8.68 10.20
CA ASP A 72 7.98 8.62 9.31
C ASP A 72 7.71 7.67 8.13
N SER A 73 7.03 6.55 8.38
CA SER A 73 6.63 5.61 7.32
C SER A 73 5.76 6.30 6.27
N ARG A 74 4.79 7.08 6.72
CA ARG A 74 3.94 7.86 5.81
C ARG A 74 4.75 8.87 5.02
N ASN A 75 5.68 9.58 5.66
CA ASN A 75 6.54 10.55 5.00
C ASN A 75 7.42 9.90 3.93
N ARG A 76 7.98 8.72 4.22
CA ARG A 76 8.77 7.96 3.25
C ARG A 76 7.93 7.57 2.04
N ALA A 77 6.70 7.13 2.29
CA ALA A 77 5.77 6.78 1.21
C ALA A 77 5.42 8.00 0.37
N LEU A 78 5.16 9.15 1.01
CA LEU A 78 4.85 10.39 0.29
C LEU A 78 5.97 10.82 -0.64
N ASP A 79 7.23 10.65 -0.20
CA ASP A 79 8.39 10.98 -1.03
C ASP A 79 8.49 10.09 -2.28
N ARG A 80 7.98 8.87 -2.22
CA ARG A 80 8.04 7.91 -3.32
C ARG A 80 6.77 7.87 -4.16
N ALA A 81 5.64 8.31 -3.61
CA ALA A 81 4.34 8.22 -4.28
C ALA A 81 4.29 9.10 -5.52
N ARG A 82 3.77 8.53 -6.62
CA ARG A 82 3.61 9.24 -7.89
C ARG A 82 2.16 9.42 -8.29
N GLY A 83 1.24 8.83 -7.55
CA GLY A 83 -0.18 8.88 -7.85
C GLY A 83 -0.76 10.28 -7.75
N LYS A 84 -1.78 10.54 -8.56
CA LYS A 84 -2.53 11.79 -8.48
C LYS A 84 -3.24 11.91 -7.14
N TYR A 85 -3.72 10.77 -6.61
CA TYR A 85 -4.40 10.70 -5.31
C TYR A 85 -3.69 9.70 -4.40
N LEU A 86 -3.86 9.87 -3.09
CA LEU A 86 -3.27 9.00 -2.08
C LEU A 86 -4.39 8.28 -1.33
N GLN A 87 -4.28 6.97 -1.19
CA GLN A 87 -5.20 6.15 -0.42
C GLN A 87 -4.41 5.39 0.64
N PHE A 88 -4.75 5.57 1.91
CA PHE A 88 -4.08 4.88 3.00
C PHE A 88 -4.92 3.69 3.48
N LEU A 89 -4.23 2.59 3.77
CA LEU A 89 -4.88 1.39 4.29
C LEU A 89 -3.99 0.79 5.38
N ASP A 90 -4.57 0.46 6.54
CA ASP A 90 -3.84 -0.19 7.61
C ASP A 90 -3.56 -1.65 7.25
N SER A 91 -2.41 -2.17 7.69
CA SER A 91 -1.95 -3.52 7.33
C SER A 91 -2.82 -4.66 7.87
N ASP A 92 -3.67 -4.39 8.85
CA ASP A 92 -4.63 -5.35 9.41
C ASP A 92 -6.03 -5.22 8.80
N ASP A 93 -6.22 -4.29 7.87
CA ASP A 93 -7.48 -4.09 7.17
C ASP A 93 -7.49 -4.80 5.81
N TRP A 94 -8.65 -4.85 5.20
CA TRP A 94 -8.86 -5.34 3.84
C TRP A 94 -10.01 -4.57 3.21
N ILE A 95 -10.04 -4.54 1.90
CA ILE A 95 -11.04 -3.73 1.17
C ILE A 95 -11.81 -4.60 0.18
N THR A 96 -13.04 -4.17 -0.11
CA THR A 96 -13.88 -4.85 -1.12
C THR A 96 -13.36 -4.56 -2.52
N PRO A 97 -13.70 -5.41 -3.52
CA PRO A 97 -13.17 -5.26 -4.89
C PRO A 97 -13.44 -3.92 -5.55
N ASP A 98 -14.47 -3.19 -5.13
CA ASP A 98 -14.86 -1.91 -5.71
C ASP A 98 -14.33 -0.69 -4.95
N ALA A 99 -13.62 -0.90 -3.83
CA ALA A 99 -13.26 0.19 -2.91
C ALA A 99 -12.40 1.27 -3.59
N THR A 100 -11.36 0.88 -4.32
CA THR A 100 -10.46 1.85 -4.97
C THR A 100 -11.16 2.58 -6.10
N ARG A 101 -12.01 1.90 -6.85
CA ARG A 101 -12.83 2.54 -7.90
C ARG A 101 -13.71 3.64 -7.29
N LEU A 102 -14.36 3.33 -6.19
CA LEU A 102 -15.23 4.29 -5.48
C LEU A 102 -14.41 5.45 -4.92
N PHE A 103 -13.22 5.15 -4.38
CA PHE A 103 -12.30 6.18 -3.88
C PHE A 103 -11.89 7.15 -5.00
N VAL A 104 -11.49 6.62 -6.16
CA VAL A 104 -11.08 7.45 -7.30
C VAL A 104 -12.24 8.28 -7.80
N ARG A 105 -13.42 7.70 -7.89
CA ARG A 105 -14.61 8.40 -8.33
C ARG A 105 -14.92 9.59 -7.42
N ALA A 106 -14.88 9.39 -6.11
CA ALA A 106 -15.09 10.46 -5.15
C ALA A 106 -14.01 11.53 -5.24
N ALA A 107 -12.74 11.13 -5.37
CA ALA A 107 -11.62 12.06 -5.48
C ALA A 107 -11.72 12.92 -6.74
N GLU A 108 -12.10 12.33 -7.88
CA GLU A 108 -12.27 13.07 -9.14
C GLU A 108 -13.46 14.00 -9.09
N GLU A 109 -14.50 13.64 -8.34
CA GLU A 109 -15.71 14.46 -8.23
C GLU A 109 -15.48 15.68 -7.33
N TYR A 110 -14.72 15.54 -6.24
CA TYR A 110 -14.52 16.59 -5.23
C TYR A 110 -13.11 17.19 -5.22
N GLY A 111 -12.20 16.57 -5.90
CA GLY A 111 -10.80 17.01 -5.98
C GLY A 111 -10.55 17.88 -7.17
#